data_d5408e199b80f0d7a6d034ec17367be1
#
_entry.id   d5408e199b80f0d7a6d034ec17367be1
#
_cell.length_a   1.000
_cell.length_b   1.000
_cell.length_c   1.000
_cell.angle_alpha   90.00
_cell.angle_beta   90.00
_cell.angle_gamma   90.00
#
_symmetry.space_group_name_H-M   'P 1'
#
loop_
_entity.id
_entity.type
_entity.pdbx_description
1 polymer ?
#
loop_
_entity_poly.entity_id
_entity_poly.type
_entity_poly.pdbx_seq_one_letter_code
_entity_poly.pdbx_strand_id
1 'polypeptide(L)'
;EHFFDGYKTDSAYALSALKSAYDAGAYCLCLCDTNGGIFPDEAYEITKKVTDTFPDSIVAIHCHNDGGLAVADSIEAVKAGARQIQGTFLGFGERCGNANLSTIICNLQLKRGYECIPTENLKDIYESAATIADTANMAIPANQPYIGMNAFAHKAGMHADGVLKYSSSFEHIDPEIIGNKRKFLLSEISGKSAIFDKLKNYFPSLDKNGKEMGDIVNALKERALSGYQYEAAEASFVLHVEKILGKYKSSFDLINYKVINEQPAIE
;
A
#
# COMPACT_ATOMS: atom_id res chain seq x y z
N GLU A 1 10.19 -24.67 11.61
CA GLU A 1 8.76 -24.35 11.66
C GLU A 1 8.22 -24.47 13.09
N HIS A 2 7.09 -23.81 13.39
CA HIS A 2 6.41 -23.85 14.69
C HIS A 2 7.31 -23.42 15.87
N PHE A 3 8.27 -22.51 15.64
CA PHE A 3 9.18 -22.15 16.71
C PHE A 3 8.49 -21.44 17.86
N PHE A 4 7.68 -20.43 17.56
CA PHE A 4 7.01 -19.64 18.61
C PHE A 4 5.98 -20.46 19.39
N ASP A 5 5.20 -21.31 18.73
CA ASP A 5 4.24 -22.21 19.38
C ASP A 5 4.98 -23.23 20.28
N GLY A 6 6.05 -23.82 19.74
CA GLY A 6 6.88 -24.75 20.47
C GLY A 6 7.57 -24.08 21.67
N TYR A 7 8.06 -22.86 21.51
CA TYR A 7 8.68 -22.10 22.59
C TYR A 7 7.70 -21.77 23.72
N LYS A 8 6.47 -21.39 23.37
CA LYS A 8 5.39 -21.11 24.35
C LYS A 8 4.97 -22.37 25.10
N THR A 9 5.09 -23.54 24.47
CA THR A 9 4.75 -24.83 25.08
C THR A 9 5.90 -25.39 25.91
N ASP A 10 7.11 -25.42 25.36
CA ASP A 10 8.35 -25.89 26.01
C ASP A 10 9.56 -25.11 25.48
N SER A 11 9.89 -24.05 26.17
CA SER A 11 11.00 -23.16 25.75
C SER A 11 12.37 -23.84 25.83
N ALA A 12 12.54 -24.82 26.72
CA ALA A 12 13.81 -25.54 26.85
C ALA A 12 14.02 -26.46 25.65
N TYR A 13 12.98 -27.15 25.21
CA TYR A 13 13.02 -27.99 24.01
C TYR A 13 13.25 -27.14 22.74
N ALA A 14 12.52 -26.05 22.57
CA ALA A 14 12.65 -25.16 21.42
C ALA A 14 14.09 -24.59 21.30
N LEU A 15 14.68 -24.15 22.41
CA LEU A 15 16.06 -23.67 22.42
C LEU A 15 17.08 -24.79 22.18
N SER A 16 16.81 -26.02 22.65
CA SER A 16 17.69 -27.17 22.39
C SER A 16 17.68 -27.58 20.91
N ALA A 17 16.52 -27.46 20.25
CA ALA A 17 16.40 -27.68 18.81
C ALA A 17 17.22 -26.66 18.00
N LEU A 18 17.10 -25.37 18.35
CA LEU A 18 17.93 -24.32 17.74
C LEU A 18 19.42 -24.54 18.01
N LYS A 19 19.79 -24.97 19.24
CA LYS A 19 21.19 -25.26 19.58
C LYS A 19 21.73 -26.40 18.73
N SER A 20 20.95 -27.43 18.48
CA SER A 20 21.39 -28.56 17.63
C SER A 20 21.64 -28.09 16.20
N ALA A 21 20.79 -27.21 15.65
CA ALA A 21 21.02 -26.61 14.32
C ALA A 21 22.28 -25.70 14.31
N TYR A 22 22.46 -24.88 15.34
CA TYR A 22 23.61 -24.01 15.50
C TYR A 22 24.91 -24.79 15.57
N ASP A 23 24.96 -25.82 16.43
CA ASP A 23 26.15 -26.71 16.62
C ASP A 23 26.49 -27.48 15.33
N ALA A 24 25.49 -27.78 14.51
CA ALA A 24 25.66 -28.42 13.20
C ALA A 24 26.14 -27.42 12.11
N GLY A 25 26.28 -26.14 12.43
CA GLY A 25 26.81 -25.11 11.50
C GLY A 25 25.72 -24.47 10.63
N ALA A 26 24.47 -24.41 11.09
CA ALA A 26 23.42 -23.65 10.39
C ALA A 26 23.85 -22.18 10.22
N TYR A 27 23.78 -21.68 8.99
CA TYR A 27 24.12 -20.29 8.66
C TYR A 27 23.16 -19.28 9.29
N CYS A 28 21.89 -19.63 9.43
CA CYS A 28 20.85 -18.77 9.94
C CYS A 28 19.84 -19.58 10.75
N LEU A 29 19.39 -19.03 11.86
CA LEU A 29 18.33 -19.58 12.71
C LEU A 29 17.04 -18.79 12.42
N CYS A 30 16.14 -19.35 11.63
CA CYS A 30 14.87 -18.71 11.30
C CYS A 30 13.77 -19.13 12.26
N LEU A 31 13.21 -18.15 12.97
CA LEU A 31 12.11 -18.33 13.91
C LEU A 31 10.79 -18.20 13.18
N CYS A 32 10.03 -19.30 13.05
CA CYS A 32 8.77 -19.28 12.30
C CYS A 32 7.57 -19.17 13.25
N ASP A 33 6.76 -18.14 13.02
CA ASP A 33 5.38 -18.06 13.52
C ASP A 33 4.45 -18.73 12.52
N THR A 34 4.42 -20.04 12.55
CA THR A 34 3.71 -20.88 11.56
C THR A 34 2.20 -20.70 11.67
N ASN A 35 1.67 -20.44 12.87
CA ASN A 35 0.25 -20.21 13.09
C ASN A 35 -0.17 -18.76 12.83
N GLY A 36 0.77 -17.81 12.76
CA GLY A 36 0.45 -16.38 12.68
C GLY A 36 -0.27 -15.84 13.91
N GLY A 37 0.05 -16.38 15.09
CA GLY A 37 -0.69 -16.14 16.33
C GLY A 37 0.12 -15.50 17.46
N ILE A 38 1.33 -15.04 17.20
CA ILE A 38 2.09 -14.28 18.21
C ILE A 38 1.67 -12.82 18.23
N PHE A 39 2.02 -12.15 19.34
CA PHE A 39 1.90 -10.70 19.49
C PHE A 39 3.28 -10.03 19.39
N PRO A 40 3.32 -8.73 19.07
CA PRO A 40 4.58 -7.99 18.89
C PRO A 40 5.53 -8.03 20.09
N ASP A 41 4.99 -7.99 21.31
CA ASP A 41 5.76 -8.14 22.56
C ASP A 41 6.37 -9.54 22.69
N GLU A 42 5.61 -10.58 22.40
CA GLU A 42 6.11 -11.97 22.35
C GLU A 42 7.21 -12.14 21.27
N ALA A 43 6.97 -11.56 20.08
CA ALA A 43 7.96 -11.56 19.01
C ALA A 43 9.29 -10.93 19.45
N TYR A 44 9.21 -9.78 20.14
CA TYR A 44 10.38 -9.11 20.70
C TYR A 44 11.08 -9.96 21.76
N GLU A 45 10.37 -10.38 22.81
CA GLU A 45 10.95 -11.05 23.97
C GLU A 45 11.58 -12.41 23.61
N ILE A 46 10.87 -13.21 22.80
CA ILE A 46 11.34 -14.54 22.40
C ILE A 46 12.53 -14.40 21.44
N THR A 47 12.47 -13.48 20.46
CA THR A 47 13.59 -13.24 19.55
C THR A 47 14.81 -12.72 20.31
N LYS A 48 14.61 -11.79 21.27
CA LYS A 48 15.68 -11.26 22.12
C LYS A 48 16.38 -12.38 22.91
N LYS A 49 15.59 -13.31 23.45
CA LYS A 49 16.14 -14.48 24.15
C LYS A 49 16.98 -15.34 23.23
N VAL A 50 16.58 -15.53 21.97
CA VAL A 50 17.34 -16.31 20.99
C VAL A 50 18.62 -15.58 20.58
N THR A 51 18.55 -14.29 20.27
CA THR A 51 19.72 -13.49 19.89
C THR A 51 20.75 -13.41 21.01
N ASP A 52 20.32 -13.31 22.26
CA ASP A 52 21.21 -13.34 23.44
C ASP A 52 21.83 -14.73 23.68
N THR A 53 21.11 -15.80 23.31
CA THR A 53 21.60 -17.18 23.48
C THR A 53 22.59 -17.56 22.37
N PHE A 54 22.41 -17.03 21.16
CA PHE A 54 23.25 -17.34 19.98
C PHE A 54 23.77 -16.05 19.33
N PRO A 55 24.68 -15.32 20.04
CA PRO A 55 25.10 -13.96 19.61
C PRO A 55 25.87 -13.95 18.28
N ASP A 56 26.51 -15.07 17.92
CA ASP A 56 27.27 -15.20 16.68
C ASP A 56 26.43 -15.70 15.49
N SER A 57 25.18 -16.02 15.72
CA SER A 57 24.26 -16.50 14.68
C SER A 57 23.48 -15.38 14.03
N ILE A 58 23.20 -15.51 12.74
CA ILE A 58 22.16 -14.72 12.09
C ILE A 58 20.80 -15.29 12.53
N VAL A 59 20.01 -14.47 13.23
CA VAL A 59 18.63 -14.81 13.57
C VAL A 59 17.71 -14.18 12.55
N ALA A 60 16.79 -14.97 12.01
CA ALA A 60 15.75 -14.55 11.10
C ALA A 60 14.36 -14.74 11.71
N ILE A 61 13.38 -14.05 11.15
CA ILE A 61 11.98 -14.24 11.48
C ILE A 61 11.15 -14.49 10.21
N HIS A 62 10.17 -15.39 10.34
CA HIS A 62 9.17 -15.69 9.32
C HIS A 62 7.78 -15.73 9.98
N CYS A 63 6.94 -14.74 9.68
CA CYS A 63 5.61 -14.64 10.27
C CYS A 63 4.51 -14.84 9.24
N HIS A 64 3.53 -15.71 9.56
CA HIS A 64 2.23 -15.71 8.91
C HIS A 64 1.32 -14.61 9.47
N ASN A 65 0.31 -14.22 8.70
CA ASN A 65 -0.49 -13.02 8.96
C ASN A 65 -1.90 -13.32 9.47
N ASP A 66 -2.13 -14.48 10.09
CA ASP A 66 -3.46 -14.91 10.51
C ASP A 66 -4.07 -13.99 11.57
N GLY A 67 -3.27 -13.50 12.49
CA GLY A 67 -3.66 -12.46 13.45
C GLY A 67 -3.65 -11.03 12.90
N GLY A 68 -3.19 -10.80 11.66
CA GLY A 68 -3.02 -9.47 11.09
C GLY A 68 -1.79 -8.71 11.62
N LEU A 69 -0.88 -9.37 12.34
CA LEU A 69 0.23 -8.75 13.06
C LEU A 69 1.61 -9.01 12.44
N ALA A 70 1.71 -9.83 11.40
CA ALA A 70 3.00 -10.30 10.84
C ALA A 70 4.00 -9.17 10.53
N VAL A 71 3.54 -8.00 10.08
CA VAL A 71 4.39 -6.83 9.84
C VAL A 71 4.92 -6.27 11.16
N ALA A 72 4.09 -6.15 12.18
CA ALA A 72 4.47 -5.62 13.48
C ALA A 72 5.43 -6.59 14.20
N ASP A 73 5.13 -7.88 14.17
CA ASP A 73 5.96 -8.94 14.76
C ASP A 73 7.35 -8.97 14.13
N SER A 74 7.42 -8.87 12.79
CA SER A 74 8.70 -8.80 12.07
C SER A 74 9.53 -7.58 12.45
N ILE A 75 8.90 -6.41 12.64
CA ILE A 75 9.59 -5.17 13.06
C ILE A 75 10.09 -5.31 14.50
N GLU A 76 9.31 -5.87 15.40
CA GLU A 76 9.72 -6.09 16.79
C GLU A 76 10.87 -7.11 16.89
N ALA A 77 10.86 -8.17 16.07
CA ALA A 77 11.98 -9.10 15.98
C ALA A 77 13.28 -8.40 15.51
N VAL A 78 13.21 -7.48 14.55
CA VAL A 78 14.40 -6.69 14.14
C VAL A 78 14.92 -5.83 15.31
N LYS A 79 14.05 -5.20 16.07
CA LYS A 79 14.42 -4.45 17.28
C LYS A 79 15.08 -5.36 18.33
N ALA A 80 14.67 -6.62 18.40
CA ALA A 80 15.24 -7.65 19.27
C ALA A 80 16.58 -8.23 18.77
N GLY A 81 17.05 -7.81 17.58
CA GLY A 81 18.33 -8.20 17.00
C GLY A 81 18.27 -9.17 15.83
N ALA A 82 17.09 -9.52 15.34
CA ALA A 82 16.98 -10.29 14.09
C ALA A 82 17.58 -9.50 12.92
N ARG A 83 18.34 -10.22 12.06
CA ARG A 83 19.07 -9.63 10.93
C ARG A 83 18.45 -9.97 9.58
N GLN A 84 17.49 -10.86 9.54
CA GLN A 84 16.79 -11.26 8.33
C GLN A 84 15.29 -11.36 8.60
N ILE A 85 14.50 -10.89 7.65
CA ILE A 85 13.05 -11.10 7.61
C ILE A 85 12.71 -11.90 6.37
N GLN A 86 11.95 -12.96 6.54
CA GLN A 86 11.35 -13.70 5.44
C GLN A 86 9.88 -13.30 5.32
N GLY A 87 9.48 -12.95 4.13
CA GLY A 87 8.12 -12.53 3.81
C GLY A 87 7.93 -12.46 2.31
N THR A 88 6.83 -11.89 1.86
CA THR A 88 6.51 -11.74 0.44
C THR A 88 6.04 -10.33 0.14
N PHE A 89 6.29 -9.85 -1.08
CA PHE A 89 5.63 -8.65 -1.55
C PHE A 89 4.12 -8.87 -1.55
N LEU A 90 3.35 -7.86 -1.17
CA LEU A 90 1.90 -7.91 -1.05
C LEU A 90 1.38 -8.87 0.04
N GLY A 91 2.25 -9.57 0.74
CA GLY A 91 1.88 -10.52 1.78
C GLY A 91 1.33 -11.84 1.24
N PHE A 92 1.63 -12.22 0.01
CA PHE A 92 1.20 -13.50 -0.54
C PHE A 92 1.68 -14.68 0.32
N GLY A 93 0.84 -15.69 0.46
CA GLY A 93 1.16 -16.91 1.22
C GLY A 93 -0.08 -17.70 1.60
N GLU A 94 0.12 -18.75 2.36
CA GLU A 94 -0.94 -19.61 2.83
C GLU A 94 -1.91 -18.85 3.76
N ARG A 95 -3.17 -19.25 3.76
CA ARG A 95 -4.26 -18.74 4.59
C ARG A 95 -4.40 -17.20 4.44
N CYS A 96 -3.98 -16.44 5.47
CA CYS A 96 -4.01 -14.97 5.48
C CYS A 96 -2.72 -14.32 4.96
N GLY A 97 -1.78 -15.14 4.44
CA GLY A 97 -0.52 -14.69 3.84
C GLY A 97 0.64 -14.61 4.81
N ASN A 98 1.73 -14.04 4.32
CA ASN A 98 2.99 -13.82 5.04
C ASN A 98 3.16 -12.34 5.42
N ALA A 99 4.21 -12.05 6.16
CA ALA A 99 4.66 -10.70 6.43
C ALA A 99 4.88 -9.93 5.10
N ASN A 100 4.23 -8.78 4.95
CA ASN A 100 4.27 -8.00 3.71
C ASN A 100 5.55 -7.17 3.62
N LEU A 101 6.48 -7.60 2.77
CA LEU A 101 7.79 -6.95 2.60
C LEU A 101 7.69 -5.53 2.06
N SER A 102 6.72 -5.20 1.18
CA SER A 102 6.56 -3.82 0.69
C SER A 102 6.22 -2.84 1.82
N THR A 103 5.51 -3.31 2.85
CA THR A 103 5.20 -2.50 4.04
C THR A 103 6.37 -2.49 5.03
N ILE A 104 7.04 -3.62 5.23
CA ILE A 104 8.15 -3.76 6.19
C ILE A 104 9.35 -2.91 5.76
N ILE A 105 9.78 -2.99 4.49
CA ILE A 105 10.89 -2.21 3.94
C ILE A 105 10.64 -0.72 4.15
N CYS A 106 9.45 -0.23 3.80
CA CYS A 106 9.11 1.18 3.99
C CYS A 106 9.14 1.60 5.46
N ASN A 107 8.62 0.79 6.38
CA ASN A 107 8.64 1.10 7.80
C ASN A 107 10.05 1.12 8.38
N LEU A 108 10.85 0.10 8.08
CA LEU A 108 12.20 -0.02 8.62
C LEU A 108 13.12 1.04 8.03
N GLN A 109 13.14 1.22 6.71
CA GLN A 109 14.10 2.10 6.05
C GLN A 109 13.72 3.57 6.18
N LEU A 110 12.46 3.94 5.91
CA LEU A 110 12.06 5.35 5.90
C LEU A 110 11.78 5.92 7.30
N LYS A 111 11.48 5.08 8.29
CA LYS A 111 11.07 5.55 9.63
C LYS A 111 11.99 5.13 10.77
N ARG A 112 12.80 4.11 10.58
CA ARG A 112 13.67 3.56 11.61
C ARG A 112 15.16 3.60 11.26
N GLY A 113 15.52 3.96 10.02
CA GLY A 113 16.90 4.13 9.58
C GLY A 113 17.65 2.81 9.36
N TYR A 114 16.95 1.68 9.20
CA TYR A 114 17.57 0.43 8.78
C TYR A 114 17.80 0.45 7.27
N GLU A 115 18.91 -0.12 6.82
CA GLU A 115 19.17 -0.34 5.40
C GLU A 115 18.66 -1.72 4.99
N CYS A 116 17.48 -1.78 4.36
CA CYS A 116 16.87 -3.02 3.90
C CYS A 116 17.21 -3.33 2.45
N ILE A 117 17.21 -2.29 1.60
CA ILE A 117 17.55 -2.31 0.18
C ILE A 117 18.37 -1.06 -0.17
N PRO A 118 19.10 -1.04 -1.31
CA PRO A 118 19.74 0.18 -1.79
C PRO A 118 18.75 1.33 -1.87
N THR A 119 19.11 2.51 -1.36
CA THR A 119 18.20 3.66 -1.25
C THR A 119 17.63 4.10 -2.60
N GLU A 120 18.42 3.98 -3.66
CA GLU A 120 18.01 4.27 -5.04
C GLU A 120 16.90 3.34 -5.56
N ASN A 121 16.73 2.15 -4.97
CA ASN A 121 15.71 1.18 -5.36
C ASN A 121 14.38 1.38 -4.62
N LEU A 122 14.33 2.27 -3.64
CA LEU A 122 13.06 2.59 -2.95
C LEU A 122 11.97 3.04 -3.93
N LYS A 123 12.32 3.83 -4.93
CA LYS A 123 11.41 4.32 -5.98
C LYS A 123 10.76 3.20 -6.80
N ASP A 124 11.32 2.00 -6.79
CA ASP A 124 10.85 0.87 -7.58
C ASP A 124 9.88 -0.04 -6.79
N ILE A 125 9.62 0.26 -5.51
CA ILE A 125 8.75 -0.56 -4.64
C ILE A 125 7.32 -0.65 -5.20
N TYR A 126 6.74 0.49 -5.62
CA TYR A 126 5.39 0.51 -6.18
C TYR A 126 5.30 -0.30 -7.48
N GLU A 127 6.21 -0.08 -8.40
CA GLU A 127 6.24 -0.79 -9.69
C GLU A 127 6.51 -2.29 -9.52
N SER A 128 7.42 -2.66 -8.62
CA SER A 128 7.69 -4.06 -8.28
C SER A 128 6.44 -4.75 -7.73
N ALA A 129 5.72 -4.09 -6.82
CA ALA A 129 4.48 -4.63 -6.28
C ALA A 129 3.40 -4.77 -7.36
N ALA A 130 3.26 -3.79 -8.26
CA ALA A 130 2.33 -3.84 -9.38
C ALA A 130 2.66 -5.00 -10.34
N THR A 131 3.94 -5.14 -10.71
CA THR A 131 4.41 -6.23 -11.58
C THR A 131 4.14 -7.61 -10.97
N ILE A 132 4.38 -7.77 -9.66
CA ILE A 132 4.10 -9.03 -8.95
C ILE A 132 2.60 -9.32 -8.94
N ALA A 133 1.76 -8.31 -8.67
CA ALA A 133 0.30 -8.46 -8.68
C ALA A 133 -0.22 -8.86 -10.06
N ASP A 134 0.24 -8.20 -11.12
CA ASP A 134 -0.12 -8.50 -12.50
C ASP A 134 0.32 -9.91 -12.90
N THR A 135 1.54 -10.31 -12.52
CA THR A 135 2.06 -11.67 -12.79
C THR A 135 1.24 -12.73 -12.06
N ALA A 136 0.80 -12.44 -10.85
CA ALA A 136 -0.07 -13.32 -10.06
C ALA A 136 -1.55 -13.27 -10.49
N ASN A 137 -1.91 -12.38 -11.42
CA ASN A 137 -3.29 -12.08 -11.82
C ASN A 137 -4.18 -11.73 -10.61
N MET A 138 -3.66 -10.93 -9.70
CA MET A 138 -4.35 -10.49 -8.48
C MET A 138 -4.36 -8.97 -8.41
N ALA A 139 -5.48 -8.39 -8.00
CA ALA A 139 -5.57 -6.96 -7.77
C ALA A 139 -4.91 -6.57 -6.44
N ILE A 140 -4.15 -5.48 -6.43
CA ILE A 140 -3.68 -4.87 -5.18
C ILE A 140 -4.89 -4.26 -4.46
N PRO A 141 -5.14 -4.60 -3.17
CA PRO A 141 -6.18 -3.95 -2.40
C PRO A 141 -6.00 -2.43 -2.41
N ALA A 142 -7.09 -1.69 -2.69
CA ALA A 142 -7.02 -0.24 -2.84
C ALA A 142 -6.46 0.47 -1.58
N ASN A 143 -6.70 -0.09 -0.41
CA ASN A 143 -6.25 0.40 0.90
C ASN A 143 -4.94 -0.23 1.38
N GLN A 144 -4.23 -0.98 0.54
CA GLN A 144 -2.93 -1.58 0.92
C GLN A 144 -1.95 -0.49 1.35
N PRO A 145 -1.35 -0.59 2.55
CA PRO A 145 -0.38 0.40 3.01
C PRO A 145 0.75 0.63 2.00
N TYR A 146 1.13 1.88 1.79
CA TYR A 146 2.17 2.37 0.88
C TYR A 146 1.87 2.21 -0.62
N ILE A 147 1.32 1.10 -1.06
CA ILE A 147 1.23 0.74 -2.49
C ILE A 147 -0.20 0.72 -3.03
N GLY A 148 -1.23 0.69 -2.19
CA GLY A 148 -2.62 0.75 -2.63
C GLY A 148 -2.94 2.07 -3.34
N MET A 149 -3.90 2.03 -4.24
CA MET A 149 -4.32 3.21 -5.00
C MET A 149 -4.87 4.34 -4.12
N ASN A 150 -5.35 4.01 -2.92
CA ASN A 150 -5.88 4.97 -1.93
C ASN A 150 -4.87 5.35 -0.84
N ALA A 151 -3.66 4.74 -0.83
CA ALA A 151 -2.67 4.96 0.23
C ALA A 151 -2.29 6.44 0.42
N PHE A 152 -2.31 7.21 -0.68
CA PHE A 152 -2.02 8.65 -0.71
C PHE A 152 -3.13 9.42 -1.44
N ALA A 153 -4.37 9.00 -1.25
CA ALA A 153 -5.53 9.64 -1.85
C ALA A 153 -6.26 10.53 -0.83
N HIS A 154 -6.51 11.77 -1.19
CA HIS A 154 -7.17 12.78 -0.35
C HIS A 154 -8.51 13.18 -0.96
N LYS A 155 -9.61 12.99 -0.21
CA LYS A 155 -10.98 13.20 -0.72
C LYS A 155 -11.58 14.54 -0.30
N ALA A 156 -11.25 15.07 0.84
CA ALA A 156 -11.92 16.26 1.39
C ALA A 156 -11.18 17.56 1.04
N GLY A 157 -11.94 18.62 0.76
CA GLY A 157 -11.38 19.93 0.40
C GLY A 157 -10.41 20.51 1.43
N MET A 158 -10.70 20.40 2.74
CA MET A 158 -9.78 20.83 3.81
C MET A 158 -8.51 19.99 3.85
N HIS A 159 -8.61 18.67 3.68
CA HIS A 159 -7.45 17.78 3.64
C HIS A 159 -6.59 18.05 2.41
N ALA A 160 -7.21 18.22 1.22
CA ALA A 160 -6.50 18.55 0.00
C ALA A 160 -5.76 19.91 0.11
N ASP A 161 -6.42 20.93 0.65
CA ASP A 161 -5.80 22.24 0.90
C ASP A 161 -4.66 22.16 1.93
N GLY A 162 -4.83 21.37 2.99
CA GLY A 162 -3.80 21.12 3.99
C GLY A 162 -2.58 20.42 3.42
N VAL A 163 -2.77 19.37 2.63
CA VAL A 163 -1.70 18.63 1.94
C VAL A 163 -0.94 19.53 0.97
N LEU A 164 -1.64 20.38 0.20
CA LEU A 164 -1.01 21.32 -0.73
C LEU A 164 -0.16 22.38 -0.02
N LYS A 165 -0.54 22.78 1.19
CA LYS A 165 0.21 23.75 2.01
C LYS A 165 1.35 23.10 2.77
N TYR A 166 1.12 21.92 3.35
CA TYR A 166 2.08 21.21 4.18
C TYR A 166 1.75 19.69 4.17
N SER A 167 2.32 18.96 3.23
CA SER A 167 1.99 17.55 2.97
C SER A 167 2.21 16.64 4.19
N SER A 168 3.27 16.88 4.97
CA SER A 168 3.60 16.06 6.15
C SER A 168 2.57 16.14 7.30
N SER A 169 1.59 17.05 7.23
CA SER A 169 0.48 17.09 8.20
C SER A 169 -0.55 15.96 7.98
N PHE A 170 -0.60 15.39 6.78
CA PHE A 170 -1.57 14.35 6.39
C PHE A 170 -0.93 13.11 5.78
N GLU A 171 0.34 13.20 5.38
CA GLU A 171 1.08 12.10 4.78
C GLU A 171 2.28 11.75 5.65
N HIS A 172 2.41 10.49 5.95
CA HIS A 172 3.47 10.00 6.82
C HIS A 172 4.83 9.81 6.11
N ILE A 173 4.83 9.88 4.78
CA ILE A 173 6.00 9.95 3.88
C ILE A 173 5.60 10.70 2.59
N ASP A 174 6.58 11.13 1.81
CA ASP A 174 6.34 11.54 0.43
C ASP A 174 6.16 10.27 -0.45
N PRO A 175 5.01 10.10 -1.14
CA PRO A 175 4.76 8.93 -1.97
C PRO A 175 5.76 8.73 -3.12
N GLU A 176 6.37 9.80 -3.63
CA GLU A 176 7.32 9.73 -4.75
C GLU A 176 8.61 8.97 -4.37
N ILE A 177 8.97 8.95 -3.09
CA ILE A 177 10.14 8.18 -2.60
C ILE A 177 10.02 6.69 -2.93
N ILE A 178 8.81 6.15 -2.95
CA ILE A 178 8.52 4.73 -3.21
C ILE A 178 7.88 4.48 -4.58
N GLY A 179 7.91 5.49 -5.48
CA GLY A 179 7.33 5.40 -6.82
C GLY A 179 5.80 5.51 -6.88
N ASN A 180 5.13 5.76 -5.75
CA ASN A 180 3.69 6.04 -5.73
C ASN A 180 3.41 7.52 -5.97
N LYS A 181 2.14 7.90 -6.11
CA LYS A 181 1.73 9.28 -6.40
C LYS A 181 0.60 9.72 -5.49
N ARG A 182 0.67 10.98 -5.10
CA ARG A 182 -0.45 11.67 -4.43
C ARG A 182 -1.63 11.81 -5.38
N LYS A 183 -2.83 11.53 -4.87
CA LYS A 183 -4.07 11.66 -5.64
C LYS A 183 -5.07 12.53 -4.89
N PHE A 184 -5.73 13.41 -5.63
CA PHE A 184 -6.88 14.16 -5.12
C PHE A 184 -8.14 13.58 -5.73
N LEU A 185 -8.97 12.97 -4.88
CA LEU A 185 -10.25 12.40 -5.31
C LEU A 185 -11.29 13.51 -5.40
N LEU A 186 -11.98 13.58 -6.53
CA LEU A 186 -13.10 14.49 -6.70
C LEU A 186 -14.34 13.89 -6.05
N SER A 187 -14.85 14.54 -5.02
CA SER A 187 -16.14 14.22 -4.43
C SER A 187 -17.17 15.28 -4.83
N GLU A 188 -18.43 14.99 -4.58
CA GLU A 188 -19.56 15.92 -4.77
C GLU A 188 -19.34 17.26 -4.05
N ILE A 189 -18.51 17.26 -2.99
CA ILE A 189 -18.18 18.42 -2.15
C ILE A 189 -16.82 19.03 -2.52
N SER A 190 -16.17 18.58 -3.60
CA SER A 190 -14.84 19.10 -3.98
C SER A 190 -14.91 20.59 -4.30
N GLY A 191 -14.15 21.37 -3.55
CA GLY A 191 -14.04 22.80 -3.76
C GLY A 191 -13.33 23.14 -5.09
N LYS A 192 -13.54 24.35 -5.59
CA LYS A 192 -12.93 24.90 -6.81
C LYS A 192 -11.42 24.66 -6.91
N SER A 193 -10.69 24.77 -5.78
CA SER A 193 -9.24 24.56 -5.72
C SER A 193 -8.81 23.14 -6.08
N ALA A 194 -9.48 22.12 -5.55
CA ALA A 194 -9.15 20.72 -5.81
C ALA A 194 -9.42 20.32 -7.27
N ILE A 195 -10.51 20.83 -7.84
CA ILE A 195 -10.85 20.63 -9.27
C ILE A 195 -9.79 21.31 -10.14
N PHE A 196 -9.42 22.54 -9.81
CA PHE A 196 -8.37 23.29 -10.55
C PHE A 196 -7.03 22.56 -10.52
N ASP A 197 -6.59 22.09 -9.34
CA ASP A 197 -5.31 21.40 -9.20
C ASP A 197 -5.25 20.11 -10.02
N LYS A 198 -6.38 19.40 -10.14
CA LYS A 198 -6.47 18.24 -11.03
C LYS A 198 -6.41 18.62 -12.51
N LEU A 199 -7.01 19.74 -12.88
CA LEU A 199 -7.12 20.19 -14.27
C LEU A 199 -5.87 20.90 -14.82
N LYS A 200 -5.05 21.53 -13.96
CA LYS A 200 -3.89 22.33 -14.40
C LYS A 200 -2.88 21.57 -15.28
N ASN A 201 -2.75 20.25 -15.08
CA ASN A 201 -1.87 19.39 -15.87
C ASN A 201 -2.43 19.11 -17.28
N TYR A 202 -3.76 19.08 -17.44
CA TYR A 202 -4.45 18.84 -18.71
C TYR A 202 -4.74 20.14 -19.45
N PHE A 203 -4.99 21.22 -18.70
CA PHE A 203 -5.35 22.54 -19.22
C PHE A 203 -4.48 23.64 -18.59
N PRO A 204 -3.20 23.77 -18.98
CA PRO A 204 -2.28 24.72 -18.36
C PRO A 204 -2.70 26.19 -18.48
N SER A 205 -3.51 26.53 -19.48
CA SER A 205 -4.04 27.89 -19.72
C SER A 205 -5.30 28.21 -18.93
N LEU A 206 -5.85 27.26 -18.14
CA LEU A 206 -7.06 27.48 -17.35
C LEU A 206 -6.78 28.42 -16.18
N ASP A 207 -7.56 29.53 -16.10
CA ASP A 207 -7.46 30.43 -14.96
C ASP A 207 -8.34 29.95 -13.80
N LYS A 208 -7.74 29.76 -12.62
CA LYS A 208 -8.44 29.36 -11.39
C LYS A 208 -9.63 30.25 -11.06
N ASN A 209 -9.54 31.55 -11.35
CA ASN A 209 -10.56 32.56 -11.03
C ASN A 209 -11.43 32.93 -12.24
N GLY A 210 -11.11 32.37 -13.40
CA GLY A 210 -11.84 32.64 -14.64
C GLY A 210 -13.27 32.08 -14.64
N LYS A 211 -14.07 32.57 -15.58
CA LYS A 211 -15.45 32.14 -15.81
C LYS A 211 -15.51 30.64 -16.15
N GLU A 212 -14.61 30.17 -17.04
CA GLU A 212 -14.53 28.77 -17.45
C GLU A 212 -14.44 27.80 -16.27
N MET A 213 -13.65 28.16 -15.25
CA MET A 213 -13.52 27.35 -14.03
C MET A 213 -14.82 27.31 -13.23
N GLY A 214 -15.61 28.39 -13.24
CA GLY A 214 -16.94 28.44 -12.65
C GLY A 214 -17.92 27.49 -13.37
N ASP A 215 -17.91 27.55 -14.69
CA ASP A 215 -18.77 26.71 -15.54
C ASP A 215 -18.44 25.22 -15.36
N ILE A 216 -17.16 24.86 -15.29
CA ILE A 216 -16.70 23.49 -15.02
C ILE A 216 -17.20 23.00 -13.66
N VAL A 217 -17.02 23.79 -12.59
CA VAL A 217 -17.48 23.41 -11.23
C VAL A 217 -18.97 23.17 -11.19
N ASN A 218 -19.77 24.04 -11.82
CA ASN A 218 -21.22 23.90 -11.85
C ASN A 218 -21.66 22.66 -12.62
N ALA A 219 -21.11 22.43 -13.81
CA ALA A 219 -21.43 21.27 -14.63
C ALA A 219 -21.05 19.94 -13.94
N LEU A 220 -19.92 19.90 -13.23
CA LEU A 220 -19.51 18.72 -12.45
C LEU A 220 -20.49 18.46 -11.29
N LYS A 221 -20.96 19.49 -10.60
CA LYS A 221 -21.96 19.36 -9.54
C LYS A 221 -23.31 18.82 -10.07
N GLU A 222 -23.77 19.33 -11.19
CA GLU A 222 -25.01 18.85 -11.84
C GLU A 222 -24.89 17.38 -12.23
N ARG A 223 -23.75 16.96 -12.77
CA ARG A 223 -23.48 15.56 -13.08
C ARG A 223 -23.43 14.69 -11.84
N ALA A 224 -22.80 15.15 -10.76
CA ALA A 224 -22.76 14.43 -9.49
C ALA A 224 -24.17 14.22 -8.92
N LEU A 225 -25.03 15.24 -8.96
CA LEU A 225 -26.44 15.13 -8.58
C LEU A 225 -27.21 14.12 -9.44
N SER A 226 -26.79 13.91 -10.70
CA SER A 226 -27.35 12.90 -11.61
C SER A 226 -26.73 11.51 -11.42
N GLY A 227 -25.90 11.28 -10.37
CA GLY A 227 -25.30 10.00 -10.02
C GLY A 227 -23.96 9.69 -10.71
N TYR A 228 -23.38 10.64 -11.45
CA TYR A 228 -22.07 10.43 -12.08
C TYR A 228 -20.93 10.57 -11.06
N GLN A 229 -20.02 9.61 -11.07
CA GLN A 229 -18.81 9.61 -10.24
C GLN A 229 -17.55 9.56 -11.13
N TYR A 230 -16.60 10.44 -10.85
CA TYR A 230 -15.35 10.54 -11.63
C TYR A 230 -14.11 10.05 -10.86
N GLU A 231 -14.29 9.42 -9.70
CA GLU A 231 -13.17 9.00 -8.82
C GLU A 231 -12.22 8.03 -9.52
N ALA A 232 -12.76 7.08 -10.28
CA ALA A 232 -11.98 6.09 -11.04
C ALA A 232 -12.07 6.29 -12.57
N ALA A 233 -12.69 7.38 -13.04
CA ALA A 233 -13.00 7.62 -14.45
C ALA A 233 -12.32 8.90 -14.96
N GLU A 234 -10.98 8.97 -14.83
CA GLU A 234 -10.20 10.18 -15.14
C GLU A 234 -10.34 10.63 -16.60
N ALA A 235 -10.28 9.69 -17.54
CA ALA A 235 -10.49 10.00 -18.95
C ALA A 235 -11.89 10.59 -19.21
N SER A 236 -12.94 10.03 -18.60
CA SER A 236 -14.30 10.56 -18.71
C SER A 236 -14.45 11.95 -18.10
N PHE A 237 -13.72 12.22 -17.01
CA PHE A 237 -13.64 13.53 -16.40
C PHE A 237 -13.01 14.57 -17.33
N VAL A 238 -11.84 14.25 -17.90
CA VAL A 238 -11.13 15.14 -18.85
C VAL A 238 -11.98 15.41 -20.09
N LEU A 239 -12.56 14.38 -20.71
CA LEU A 239 -13.44 14.51 -21.86
C LEU A 239 -14.69 15.38 -21.57
N HIS A 240 -15.23 15.27 -20.34
CA HIS A 240 -16.35 16.11 -19.95
C HIS A 240 -15.94 17.59 -19.86
N VAL A 241 -14.77 17.87 -19.28
CA VAL A 241 -14.24 19.22 -19.21
C VAL A 241 -13.92 19.77 -20.60
N GLU A 242 -13.36 18.97 -21.51
CA GLU A 242 -13.13 19.37 -22.91
C GLU A 242 -14.43 19.79 -23.59
N LYS A 243 -15.55 19.07 -23.34
CA LYS A 243 -16.87 19.44 -23.88
C LYS A 243 -17.36 20.78 -23.34
N ILE A 244 -17.17 21.05 -22.03
CA ILE A 244 -17.55 22.33 -21.41
C ILE A 244 -16.73 23.47 -22.01
N LEU A 245 -15.43 23.25 -22.23
CA LEU A 245 -14.51 24.23 -22.82
C LEU A 245 -14.62 24.39 -24.34
N GLY A 246 -15.47 23.61 -25.01
CA GLY A 246 -15.61 23.59 -26.47
C GLY A 246 -14.36 23.08 -27.20
N LYS A 247 -13.48 22.33 -26.50
CA LYS A 247 -12.22 21.76 -27.05
C LYS A 247 -12.36 20.31 -27.45
N TYR A 248 -13.48 19.66 -27.16
CA TYR A 248 -13.72 18.27 -27.49
C TYR A 248 -13.76 18.05 -29.01
N LYS A 249 -12.97 17.09 -29.47
CA LYS A 249 -13.01 16.61 -30.87
C LYS A 249 -13.40 15.14 -30.84
N SER A 250 -14.46 14.77 -31.53
CA SER A 250 -14.85 13.37 -31.67
C SER A 250 -13.81 12.62 -32.50
N SER A 251 -13.40 11.46 -32.00
CA SER A 251 -12.49 10.57 -32.75
C SER A 251 -13.26 9.62 -33.70
N PHE A 252 -14.58 9.56 -33.58
CA PHE A 252 -15.47 8.75 -34.41
C PHE A 252 -16.90 9.32 -34.36
N ASP A 253 -17.69 8.99 -35.34
CA ASP A 253 -19.13 9.28 -35.37
C ASP A 253 -19.92 8.05 -34.88
N LEU A 254 -20.67 8.22 -33.81
CA LEU A 254 -21.52 7.15 -33.29
C LEU A 254 -22.78 7.01 -34.14
N ILE A 255 -22.85 5.94 -34.95
CA ILE A 255 -24.02 5.64 -35.76
C ILE A 255 -25.11 4.95 -34.95
N ASN A 256 -24.76 3.91 -34.23
CA ASN A 256 -25.63 3.21 -33.29
C ASN A 256 -24.82 2.41 -32.28
N TYR A 257 -25.48 1.99 -31.20
CA TYR A 257 -24.91 1.01 -30.25
C TYR A 257 -26.01 0.10 -29.71
N LYS A 258 -25.61 -1.08 -29.24
CA LYS A 258 -26.50 -2.04 -28.58
C LYS A 258 -25.83 -2.50 -27.30
N VAL A 259 -26.57 -2.46 -26.20
CA VAL A 259 -26.17 -3.02 -24.91
C VAL A 259 -27.04 -4.25 -24.64
N ILE A 260 -26.39 -5.39 -24.42
CA ILE A 260 -27.05 -6.63 -23.99
C ILE A 260 -26.59 -6.90 -22.58
N ASN A 261 -27.54 -6.96 -21.64
CA ASN A 261 -27.28 -7.33 -20.24
C ASN A 261 -28.13 -8.57 -19.94
N GLU A 262 -27.45 -9.69 -19.76
CA GLU A 262 -28.09 -10.96 -19.41
C GLU A 262 -27.82 -11.23 -17.93
N GLN A 263 -28.88 -11.30 -17.14
CA GLN A 263 -28.77 -11.81 -15.77
C GLN A 263 -29.05 -13.32 -15.83
N PRO A 264 -28.18 -14.17 -15.24
CA PRO A 264 -28.50 -15.56 -15.08
C PRO A 264 -29.79 -15.70 -14.26
N ALA A 265 -30.67 -16.60 -14.67
CA ALA A 265 -31.85 -16.94 -13.89
C ALA A 265 -31.36 -17.42 -12.50
N ILE A 266 -31.88 -16.80 -11.44
CA ILE A 266 -31.67 -17.31 -10.08
C ILE A 266 -32.59 -18.53 -9.98
N GLU A 267 -32.02 -19.75 -9.97
CA GLU A 267 -32.70 -20.99 -9.61
C GLU A 267 -32.92 -21.07 -8.09
#